data_1ecfd99b7f65d80259a37fddf861fdea
#
_entry.id   1ecfd99b7f65d80259a37fddf861fdea
#
_cell.length_a   1.000
_cell.length_b   1.000
_cell.length_c   1.000
_cell.angle_alpha   90.00
_cell.angle_beta   90.00
_cell.angle_gamma   90.00
#
_symmetry.space_group_name_H-M   'P 1'
#
loop_
_entity.id
_entity.type
_entity.pdbx_description
1 polymer ?
#
loop_
_entity_poly.entity_id
_entity_poly.type
_entity_poly.pdbx_seq_one_letter_code
_entity_poly.pdbx_strand_id
1 'polypeptide(L)'
;MRIREDLAGGRPLLFDGAMGTYYAARPGRGAERCEQANLDAPEEIAAIHRAYLEAGARAIRTNTFDVGGDWERARRIIEAGCAIALAAAEPFGAHVFADLGPAPQEGPLPPGEHYCRQAEVFLAQGLTHFILETLPGDEGLQELARYLKARCPEAFLLASFAVDPGGVTREGVSGRALLARAAALDEVDGVGFNCVSGPRHLLELVQGLDLSALGG
;
A
#
# COMPACT_ATOMS: atom_id res chain seq x y z
N MET A 1 -2.85 -16.22 8.88
CA MET A 1 -3.57 -16.64 7.65
C MET A 1 -2.67 -16.39 6.46
N ARG A 2 -2.54 -17.34 5.54
CA ARG A 2 -1.60 -17.18 4.41
C ARG A 2 -2.33 -16.57 3.23
N ILE A 3 -1.99 -15.35 2.85
CA ILE A 3 -2.63 -14.58 1.78
C ILE A 3 -2.65 -15.35 0.44
N ARG A 4 -1.58 -16.08 0.13
CA ARG A 4 -1.51 -16.88 -1.12
C ARG A 4 -2.55 -18.00 -1.16
N GLU A 5 -2.90 -18.59 -0.01
CA GLU A 5 -3.96 -19.61 0.10
C GLU A 5 -5.34 -19.01 -0.14
N ASP A 6 -5.58 -17.80 0.39
CA ASP A 6 -6.84 -17.09 0.18
C ASP A 6 -7.02 -16.69 -1.29
N LEU A 7 -5.96 -16.22 -1.94
CA LEU A 7 -5.98 -15.84 -3.36
C LEU A 7 -6.10 -17.06 -4.28
N ALA A 8 -5.44 -18.18 -3.95
CA ALA A 8 -5.53 -19.43 -4.72
C ALA A 8 -6.96 -20.00 -4.78
N GLY A 9 -7.81 -19.63 -3.82
CA GLY A 9 -9.24 -19.95 -3.83
C GLY A 9 -10.07 -19.20 -4.88
N GLY A 10 -9.46 -18.33 -5.69
CA GLY A 10 -10.11 -17.56 -6.77
C GLY A 10 -11.09 -16.51 -6.27
N ARG A 11 -11.08 -16.17 -5.00
CA ARG A 11 -11.94 -15.13 -4.43
C ARG A 11 -11.18 -13.79 -4.40
N PRO A 12 -11.83 -12.69 -4.83
CA PRO A 12 -11.22 -11.37 -4.72
C PRO A 12 -10.98 -11.03 -3.25
N LEU A 13 -9.79 -10.48 -2.96
CA LEU A 13 -9.47 -9.92 -1.65
C LEU A 13 -9.94 -8.47 -1.62
N LEU A 14 -11.00 -8.21 -0.85
CA LEU A 14 -11.53 -6.85 -0.70
C LEU A 14 -10.67 -6.07 0.28
N PHE A 15 -10.04 -5.01 -0.22
CA PHE A 15 -9.31 -4.04 0.59
C PHE A 15 -10.22 -3.00 1.24
N ASP A 16 -9.69 -2.33 2.26
CA ASP A 16 -10.26 -1.10 2.79
C ASP A 16 -10.29 0.02 1.73
N GLY A 17 -11.02 1.08 2.01
CA GLY A 17 -11.12 2.26 1.16
C GLY A 17 -10.17 3.40 1.58
N ALA A 18 -10.47 4.61 1.11
CA ALA A 18 -9.66 5.81 1.32
C ALA A 18 -9.64 6.24 2.80
N MET A 19 -8.51 6.07 3.47
CA MET A 19 -8.32 6.45 4.87
C MET A 19 -8.38 7.98 5.06
N GLY A 20 -7.56 8.73 4.34
CA GLY A 20 -7.46 10.18 4.48
C GLY A 20 -8.77 10.91 4.23
N THR A 21 -9.52 10.53 3.19
CA THR A 21 -10.83 11.12 2.87
C THR A 21 -11.85 10.82 3.96
N TYR A 22 -11.86 9.60 4.49
CA TYR A 22 -12.78 9.21 5.56
C TYR A 22 -12.46 9.95 6.86
N TYR A 23 -11.17 10.08 7.19
CA TYR A 23 -10.71 10.83 8.37
C TYR A 23 -11.09 12.31 8.26
N ALA A 24 -10.81 12.96 7.12
CA ALA A 24 -11.13 14.37 6.89
C ALA A 24 -12.64 14.69 6.89
N ALA A 25 -13.50 13.71 6.59
CA ALA A 25 -14.95 13.86 6.66
C ALA A 25 -15.50 13.85 8.09
N ARG A 26 -14.69 13.57 9.10
CA ARG A 26 -15.12 13.55 10.51
C ARG A 26 -15.27 14.97 11.07
N PRO A 27 -16.21 15.21 11.99
CA PRO A 27 -16.39 16.51 12.61
C PRO A 27 -15.12 17.01 13.29
N GLY A 28 -14.74 18.24 13.00
CA GLY A 28 -13.55 18.89 13.59
C GLY A 28 -12.22 18.47 13.00
N ARG A 29 -12.23 17.62 11.96
CA ARG A 29 -11.02 17.26 11.19
C ARG A 29 -10.95 18.08 9.90
N GLY A 30 -9.73 18.44 9.51
CA GLY A 30 -9.43 19.23 8.32
C GLY A 30 -8.52 18.48 7.36
N ALA A 31 -7.70 19.24 6.62
CA ALA A 31 -6.76 18.70 5.63
C ALA A 31 -5.41 18.28 6.26
N GLU A 32 -5.37 18.00 7.55
CA GLU A 32 -4.18 17.46 8.21
C GLU A 32 -3.89 16.03 7.72
N ARG A 33 -2.62 15.64 7.77
CA ARG A 33 -2.21 14.28 7.43
C ARG A 33 -2.85 13.29 8.38
N CYS A 34 -3.61 12.35 7.85
CA CYS A 34 -4.29 11.34 8.68
C CYS A 34 -3.29 10.38 9.35
N GLU A 35 -2.10 10.21 8.80
CA GLU A 35 -1.03 9.37 9.36
C GLU A 35 -0.56 9.90 10.72
N GLN A 36 -0.53 11.23 10.91
CA GLN A 36 -0.23 11.83 12.20
C GLN A 36 -1.26 11.44 13.27
N ALA A 37 -2.50 11.18 12.87
CA ALA A 37 -3.55 10.75 13.80
C ALA A 37 -3.28 9.36 14.40
N ASN A 38 -2.38 8.56 13.84
CA ASN A 38 -1.90 7.35 14.51
C ASN A 38 -1.31 7.65 15.90
N LEU A 39 -0.73 8.85 16.08
CA LEU A 39 -0.17 9.30 17.36
C LEU A 39 -1.15 10.15 18.17
N ASP A 40 -1.90 11.04 17.50
CA ASP A 40 -2.68 12.11 18.16
C ASP A 40 -4.13 11.71 18.42
N ALA A 41 -4.68 10.78 17.62
CA ALA A 41 -6.07 10.33 17.70
C ALA A 41 -6.22 8.83 17.30
N PRO A 42 -5.46 7.90 17.91
CA PRO A 42 -5.41 6.50 17.51
C PRO A 42 -6.77 5.81 17.50
N GLU A 43 -7.67 6.21 18.41
CA GLU A 43 -9.03 5.68 18.50
C GLU A 43 -9.87 5.98 17.23
N GLU A 44 -9.62 7.12 16.59
CA GLU A 44 -10.33 7.50 15.36
C GLU A 44 -9.87 6.67 14.19
N ILE A 45 -8.56 6.41 14.08
CA ILE A 45 -8.00 5.53 13.05
C ILE A 45 -8.48 4.09 13.28
N ALA A 46 -8.44 3.61 14.50
CA ALA A 46 -8.98 2.29 14.85
C ALA A 46 -10.48 2.16 14.49
N ALA A 47 -11.27 3.21 14.71
CA ALA A 47 -12.69 3.21 14.35
C ALA A 47 -12.92 3.16 12.83
N ILE A 48 -12.05 3.81 12.02
CA ILE A 48 -12.11 3.74 10.56
C ILE A 48 -11.77 2.32 10.07
N HIS A 49 -10.70 1.72 10.58
CA HIS A 49 -10.36 0.33 10.26
C HIS A 49 -11.50 -0.62 10.58
N ARG A 50 -12.09 -0.52 11.77
CA ARG A 50 -13.26 -1.34 12.14
C ARG A 50 -14.42 -1.15 11.20
N ALA A 51 -14.75 0.09 10.82
CA ALA A 51 -15.85 0.37 9.89
C ALA A 51 -15.65 -0.31 8.53
N TYR A 52 -14.43 -0.33 8.00
CA TYR A 52 -14.12 -1.05 6.76
C TYR A 52 -14.21 -2.57 6.93
N LEU A 53 -13.72 -3.11 8.03
CA LEU A 53 -13.77 -4.54 8.33
C LEU A 53 -15.21 -5.02 8.53
N GLU A 54 -16.05 -4.26 9.25
CA GLU A 54 -17.48 -4.50 9.42
C GLU A 54 -18.25 -4.42 8.09
N ALA A 55 -17.80 -3.56 7.16
CA ALA A 55 -18.34 -3.48 5.80
C ALA A 55 -17.88 -4.63 4.89
N GLY A 56 -17.01 -5.53 5.37
CA GLY A 56 -16.60 -6.73 4.66
C GLY A 56 -15.20 -6.69 4.07
N ALA A 57 -14.38 -5.68 4.38
CA ALA A 57 -12.97 -5.70 4.00
C ALA A 57 -12.27 -6.91 4.64
N ARG A 58 -11.39 -7.56 3.86
CA ARG A 58 -10.59 -8.71 4.26
C ARG A 58 -9.09 -8.38 4.31
N ALA A 59 -8.73 -7.21 3.83
CA ALA A 59 -7.41 -6.62 3.93
C ALA A 59 -7.54 -5.15 4.29
N ILE A 60 -6.68 -4.66 5.18
CA ILE A 60 -6.58 -3.24 5.54
C ILE A 60 -5.12 -2.80 5.47
N ARG A 61 -4.90 -1.49 5.30
CA ARG A 61 -3.59 -0.86 5.24
C ARG A 61 -3.29 -0.12 6.54
N THR A 62 -2.01 0.06 6.87
CA THR A 62 -1.54 0.57 8.17
C THR A 62 -1.74 2.09 8.40
N ASN A 63 -2.37 2.83 7.50
CA ASN A 63 -2.45 4.29 7.55
C ASN A 63 -1.08 4.97 7.66
N THR A 64 -0.17 4.63 6.73
CA THR A 64 1.22 5.08 6.71
C THR A 64 1.68 5.56 5.34
N PHE A 65 0.73 5.95 4.48
CA PHE A 65 0.97 6.37 3.10
C PHE A 65 1.96 7.54 2.97
N ASP A 66 1.81 8.59 3.79
CA ASP A 66 2.71 9.76 3.83
C ASP A 66 3.16 10.06 5.26
N VAL A 67 4.20 9.38 5.69
CA VAL A 67 4.76 9.55 7.05
C VAL A 67 5.65 10.78 7.20
N GLY A 68 5.92 11.52 6.12
CA GLY A 68 6.74 12.72 6.11
C GLY A 68 8.25 12.47 6.10
N GLY A 69 9.04 13.57 6.11
CA GLY A 69 10.50 13.53 5.94
C GLY A 69 11.33 13.40 7.22
N ASP A 70 10.76 13.72 8.39
CA ASP A 70 11.44 13.52 9.68
C ASP A 70 11.40 12.04 10.07
N TRP A 71 12.56 11.41 10.09
CA TRP A 71 12.64 9.95 10.28
C TRP A 71 12.18 9.48 11.65
N GLU A 72 12.53 10.16 12.71
CA GLU A 72 12.14 9.71 14.07
C GLU A 72 10.63 9.82 14.26
N ARG A 73 10.03 10.84 13.70
CA ARG A 73 8.57 10.98 13.67
C ARG A 73 7.93 9.93 12.76
N ALA A 74 8.46 9.73 11.54
CA ALA A 74 8.00 8.73 10.59
C ALA A 74 7.98 7.32 11.22
N ARG A 75 9.08 6.94 11.87
CA ARG A 75 9.19 5.66 12.57
C ARG A 75 8.08 5.48 13.61
N ARG A 76 7.84 6.49 14.45
CA ARG A 76 6.77 6.45 15.47
C ARG A 76 5.37 6.33 14.84
N ILE A 77 5.12 7.04 13.74
CA ILE A 77 3.86 6.95 12.99
C ILE A 77 3.66 5.52 12.44
N ILE A 78 4.70 4.92 11.87
CA ILE A 78 4.66 3.55 11.35
C ILE A 78 4.38 2.56 12.48
N GLU A 79 5.15 2.62 13.58
CA GLU A 79 4.97 1.74 14.74
C GLU A 79 3.52 1.81 15.29
N ALA A 80 3.00 3.02 15.46
CA ALA A 80 1.63 3.24 15.93
C ALA A 80 0.58 2.74 14.92
N GLY A 81 0.75 3.05 13.64
CA GLY A 81 -0.15 2.59 12.57
C GLY A 81 -0.22 1.07 12.48
N CYS A 82 0.92 0.39 12.60
CA CYS A 82 0.99 -1.07 12.66
C CYS A 82 0.19 -1.62 13.86
N ALA A 83 0.43 -1.07 15.05
CA ALA A 83 -0.24 -1.53 16.26
C ALA A 83 -1.77 -1.37 16.16
N ILE A 84 -2.24 -0.22 15.65
CA ILE A 84 -3.67 0.07 15.48
C ILE A 84 -4.29 -0.89 14.46
N ALA A 85 -3.66 -1.06 13.29
CA ALA A 85 -4.20 -1.90 12.22
C ALA A 85 -4.22 -3.39 12.62
N LEU A 86 -3.15 -3.91 13.25
CA LEU A 86 -3.09 -5.28 13.72
C LEU A 86 -4.18 -5.57 14.77
N ALA A 87 -4.34 -4.68 15.76
CA ALA A 87 -5.39 -4.82 16.77
C ALA A 87 -6.81 -4.75 16.18
N ALA A 88 -7.03 -3.91 15.16
CA ALA A 88 -8.32 -3.82 14.50
C ALA A 88 -8.63 -5.06 13.65
N ALA A 89 -7.63 -5.64 12.98
CA ALA A 89 -7.79 -6.77 12.07
C ALA A 89 -7.95 -8.12 12.79
N GLU A 90 -7.37 -8.28 13.98
CA GLU A 90 -7.33 -9.55 14.72
C GLU A 90 -8.71 -10.20 14.89
N PRO A 91 -9.78 -9.49 15.36
CA PRO A 91 -11.10 -10.10 15.55
C PRO A 91 -11.75 -10.58 14.25
N PHE A 92 -11.35 -10.04 13.12
CA PHE A 92 -11.90 -10.35 11.78
C PHE A 92 -11.05 -11.39 11.03
N GLY A 93 -9.86 -11.72 11.53
CA GLY A 93 -8.90 -12.55 10.83
C GLY A 93 -8.50 -11.94 9.46
N ALA A 94 -8.46 -10.61 9.38
CA ALA A 94 -8.14 -9.88 8.16
C ALA A 94 -6.63 -9.73 7.98
N HIS A 95 -6.19 -9.57 6.72
CA HIS A 95 -4.80 -9.27 6.40
C HIS A 95 -4.48 -7.80 6.69
N VAL A 96 -3.27 -7.53 7.17
CA VAL A 96 -2.76 -6.18 7.35
C VAL A 96 -1.59 -5.95 6.40
N PHE A 97 -1.68 -4.92 5.59
CA PHE A 97 -0.64 -4.50 4.66
C PHE A 97 0.11 -3.28 5.19
N ALA A 98 1.42 -3.37 5.22
CA ALA A 98 2.30 -2.22 5.34
C ALA A 98 2.10 -1.32 4.13
N ASP A 99 1.64 -0.09 4.35
CA ASP A 99 1.30 0.87 3.31
C ASP A 99 2.45 1.85 3.09
N LEU A 100 3.03 1.83 1.90
CA LEU A 100 4.11 2.71 1.48
C LEU A 100 3.66 3.54 0.28
N GLY A 101 3.54 4.85 0.48
CA GLY A 101 3.32 5.80 -0.60
C GLY A 101 4.62 6.12 -1.36
N PRO A 102 4.55 6.99 -2.39
CA PRO A 102 5.72 7.37 -3.18
C PRO A 102 6.82 8.01 -2.33
N ALA A 103 8.07 7.63 -2.59
CA ALA A 103 9.20 8.30 -1.98
C ALA A 103 9.22 9.80 -2.34
N PRO A 104 9.67 10.68 -1.43
CA PRO A 104 9.79 12.10 -1.73
C PRO A 104 10.75 12.35 -2.90
N GLN A 105 10.36 13.21 -3.87
CA GLN A 105 11.21 13.54 -5.01
C GLN A 105 12.51 14.23 -4.60
N GLU A 106 12.45 15.08 -3.56
CA GLU A 106 13.60 15.80 -2.99
C GLU A 106 13.85 15.27 -1.57
N GLY A 107 14.14 13.97 -1.45
CA GLY A 107 14.44 13.34 -0.17
C GLY A 107 15.96 13.19 0.05
N PRO A 108 16.39 13.00 1.30
CA PRO A 108 17.81 12.76 1.63
C PRO A 108 18.31 11.39 1.18
N LEU A 109 17.42 10.47 0.80
CA LEU A 109 17.73 9.10 0.42
C LEU A 109 17.19 8.80 -0.98
N PRO A 110 17.88 7.96 -1.77
CA PRO A 110 17.31 7.37 -2.97
C PRO A 110 16.00 6.60 -2.65
N PRO A 111 15.04 6.48 -3.59
CA PRO A 111 13.77 5.81 -3.36
C PRO A 111 13.90 4.40 -2.78
N GLY A 112 14.83 3.58 -3.28
CA GLY A 112 15.05 2.22 -2.77
C GLY A 112 15.50 2.18 -1.32
N GLU A 113 16.46 3.03 -0.92
CA GLU A 113 16.88 3.14 0.47
C GLU A 113 15.79 3.67 1.38
N HIS A 114 14.99 4.63 0.88
CA HIS A 114 13.83 5.17 1.60
C HIS A 114 12.82 4.07 1.94
N TYR A 115 12.43 3.26 0.94
CA TYR A 115 11.52 2.15 1.13
C TYR A 115 12.08 1.05 2.03
N CYS A 116 13.35 0.67 1.83
CA CYS A 116 13.99 -0.35 2.66
C CYS A 116 14.04 0.07 4.13
N ARG A 117 14.30 1.35 4.40
CA ARG A 117 14.32 1.90 5.76
C ARG A 117 12.95 1.83 6.46
N GLN A 118 11.87 2.10 5.72
CA GLN A 118 10.50 1.93 6.24
C GLN A 118 10.16 0.44 6.43
N ALA A 119 10.50 -0.39 5.44
CA ALA A 119 10.24 -1.83 5.48
C ALA A 119 10.88 -2.51 6.70
N GLU A 120 12.06 -2.06 7.13
CA GLU A 120 12.71 -2.57 8.34
C GLU A 120 11.82 -2.36 9.59
N VAL A 121 11.18 -1.19 9.71
CA VAL A 121 10.26 -0.92 10.83
C VAL A 121 9.03 -1.82 10.75
N PHE A 122 8.43 -1.97 9.57
CA PHE A 122 7.28 -2.84 9.38
C PHE A 122 7.58 -4.31 9.71
N LEU A 123 8.74 -4.81 9.24
CA LEU A 123 9.20 -6.17 9.55
C LEU A 123 9.42 -6.37 11.05
N ALA A 124 9.96 -5.36 11.75
CA ALA A 124 10.13 -5.39 13.20
C ALA A 124 8.79 -5.43 13.96
N GLN A 125 7.70 -4.92 13.36
CA GLN A 125 6.33 -5.04 13.88
C GLN A 125 5.64 -6.37 13.49
N GLY A 126 6.34 -7.25 12.78
CA GLY A 126 5.82 -8.56 12.36
C GLY A 126 4.95 -8.55 11.10
N LEU A 127 4.92 -7.45 10.35
CA LEU A 127 4.20 -7.39 9.09
C LEU A 127 4.98 -8.13 7.99
N THR A 128 4.26 -8.91 7.20
CA THR A 128 4.80 -9.68 6.08
C THR A 128 4.10 -9.35 4.75
N HIS A 129 3.06 -8.53 4.77
CA HIS A 129 2.36 -8.07 3.57
C HIS A 129 2.65 -6.58 3.36
N PHE A 130 3.02 -6.23 2.12
CA PHE A 130 3.44 -4.88 1.75
C PHE A 130 2.69 -4.41 0.51
N ILE A 131 2.34 -3.14 0.48
CA ILE A 131 1.83 -2.48 -0.71
C ILE A 131 2.60 -1.16 -0.92
N LEU A 132 3.20 -1.02 -2.10
CA LEU A 132 3.60 0.29 -2.61
C LEU A 132 2.45 0.80 -3.46
N GLU A 133 1.83 1.89 -3.04
CA GLU A 133 0.66 2.40 -3.77
C GLU A 133 0.87 3.82 -4.31
N THR A 134 0.07 4.13 -5.33
CA THR A 134 0.04 5.47 -5.96
C THR A 134 1.37 5.86 -6.59
N LEU A 135 2.16 4.86 -7.01
CA LEU A 135 3.48 5.08 -7.57
C LEU A 135 3.41 5.83 -8.91
N PRO A 136 4.26 6.87 -9.12
CA PRO A 136 4.37 7.55 -10.41
C PRO A 136 5.35 6.86 -11.37
N GLY A 137 6.17 5.95 -10.87
CA GLY A 137 7.21 5.19 -11.56
C GLY A 137 7.57 3.93 -10.78
N ASP A 138 8.61 3.23 -11.21
CA ASP A 138 9.08 2.00 -10.57
C ASP A 138 10.44 2.15 -9.85
N GLU A 139 10.86 3.40 -9.63
CA GLU A 139 12.10 3.70 -8.91
C GLU A 139 12.07 3.14 -7.49
N GLY A 140 13.11 2.39 -7.15
CA GLY A 140 13.26 1.77 -5.82
C GLY A 140 12.43 0.50 -5.58
N LEU A 141 11.51 0.13 -6.50
CA LEU A 141 10.69 -1.07 -6.35
C LEU A 141 11.54 -2.34 -6.31
N GLN A 142 12.49 -2.49 -7.23
CA GLN A 142 13.34 -3.68 -7.29
C GLN A 142 14.24 -3.82 -6.05
N GLU A 143 14.80 -2.71 -5.56
CA GLU A 143 15.60 -2.72 -4.33
C GLU A 143 14.78 -3.17 -3.13
N LEU A 144 13.58 -2.60 -2.97
CA LEU A 144 12.67 -2.99 -1.89
C LEU A 144 12.27 -4.46 -2.01
N ALA A 145 11.89 -4.92 -3.20
CA ALA A 145 11.44 -6.29 -3.44
C ALA A 145 12.53 -7.30 -3.04
N ARG A 146 13.77 -7.09 -3.48
CA ARG A 146 14.93 -7.91 -3.09
C ARG A 146 15.21 -7.84 -1.58
N TYR A 147 15.15 -6.64 -1.01
CA TYR A 147 15.34 -6.43 0.43
C TYR A 147 14.33 -7.24 1.25
N LEU A 148 13.05 -7.16 0.89
CA LEU A 148 11.98 -7.90 1.57
C LEU A 148 12.20 -9.41 1.47
N LYS A 149 12.42 -9.96 0.27
CA LYS A 149 12.60 -11.42 0.11
C LYS A 149 13.86 -11.94 0.81
N ALA A 150 14.91 -11.13 0.89
CA ALA A 150 16.13 -11.51 1.63
C ALA A 150 15.91 -11.57 3.15
N ARG A 151 15.04 -10.71 3.71
CA ARG A 151 14.76 -10.63 5.15
C ARG A 151 13.56 -11.48 5.59
N CYS A 152 12.59 -11.63 4.71
CA CYS A 152 11.34 -12.33 4.94
C CYS A 152 10.92 -13.03 3.63
N PRO A 153 11.41 -14.27 3.38
CA PRO A 153 11.12 -14.98 2.12
C PRO A 153 9.62 -15.16 1.82
N GLU A 154 8.79 -15.23 2.86
CA GLU A 154 7.33 -15.30 2.75
C GLU A 154 6.66 -13.94 2.51
N ALA A 155 7.39 -12.83 2.51
CA ALA A 155 6.81 -11.51 2.27
C ALA A 155 5.97 -11.49 0.99
N PHE A 156 4.83 -10.82 1.05
CA PHE A 156 3.92 -10.61 -0.06
C PHE A 156 3.93 -9.14 -0.44
N LEU A 157 4.31 -8.83 -1.68
CA LEU A 157 4.49 -7.47 -2.17
C LEU A 157 3.56 -7.15 -3.32
N LEU A 158 2.73 -6.12 -3.15
CA LEU A 158 1.94 -5.50 -4.20
C LEU A 158 2.58 -4.18 -4.66
N ALA A 159 2.63 -3.96 -5.97
CA ALA A 159 3.02 -2.68 -6.56
C ALA A 159 1.84 -2.08 -7.33
N SER A 160 1.42 -0.87 -6.96
CA SER A 160 0.26 -0.21 -7.55
C SER A 160 0.60 1.20 -8.03
N PHE A 161 0.26 1.47 -9.29
CA PHE A 161 0.63 2.70 -9.98
C PHE A 161 -0.56 3.65 -10.12
N ALA A 162 -0.29 4.95 -10.06
CA ALA A 162 -1.30 5.98 -10.29
C ALA A 162 -1.23 6.49 -11.72
N VAL A 163 -2.29 6.26 -12.49
CA VAL A 163 -2.38 6.68 -13.89
C VAL A 163 -3.62 7.53 -14.13
N ASP A 164 -3.50 8.46 -15.06
CA ASP A 164 -4.64 9.25 -15.56
C ASP A 164 -5.58 8.37 -16.42
N PRO A 165 -6.75 8.89 -16.86
CA PRO A 165 -7.65 8.14 -17.73
C PRO A 165 -7.03 7.70 -19.07
N GLY A 166 -5.93 8.32 -19.50
CA GLY A 166 -5.14 7.94 -20.68
C GLY A 166 -4.15 6.81 -20.42
N GLY A 167 -4.04 6.34 -19.17
CA GLY A 167 -3.14 5.26 -18.77
C GLY A 167 -1.69 5.70 -18.58
N VAL A 168 -1.45 7.00 -18.32
CA VAL A 168 -0.12 7.58 -18.16
C VAL A 168 0.03 8.13 -16.74
N THR A 169 1.19 7.95 -16.11
CA THR A 169 1.49 8.53 -14.80
C THR A 169 1.80 10.03 -14.90
N ARG A 170 1.82 10.72 -13.75
CA ARG A 170 2.22 12.16 -13.70
C ARG A 170 3.64 12.42 -14.23
N GLU A 171 4.49 11.42 -14.30
CA GLU A 171 5.84 11.49 -14.85
C GLU A 171 5.91 11.12 -16.34
N GLY A 172 4.76 10.92 -16.99
CA GLY A 172 4.67 10.62 -18.40
C GLY A 172 4.96 9.16 -18.77
N VAL A 173 4.99 8.26 -17.80
CA VAL A 173 5.30 6.84 -18.02
C VAL A 173 4.01 6.06 -18.28
N SER A 174 4.03 5.17 -19.27
CA SER A 174 2.90 4.28 -19.55
C SER A 174 2.64 3.31 -18.41
N GLY A 175 1.44 3.30 -17.86
CA GLY A 175 1.02 2.37 -16.81
C GLY A 175 1.15 0.91 -17.24
N ARG A 176 0.86 0.59 -18.50
CA ARG A 176 1.05 -0.77 -19.04
C ARG A 176 2.52 -1.21 -19.01
N ALA A 177 3.44 -0.29 -19.34
CA ALA A 177 4.87 -0.57 -19.27
C ALA A 177 5.33 -0.80 -17.82
N LEU A 178 4.80 -0.01 -16.88
CA LEU A 178 5.07 -0.16 -15.46
C LEU A 178 4.57 -1.51 -14.92
N LEU A 179 3.34 -1.90 -15.25
CA LEU A 179 2.83 -3.22 -14.86
C LEU A 179 3.70 -4.36 -15.40
N ALA A 180 4.09 -4.29 -16.69
CA ALA A 180 4.92 -5.33 -17.29
C ALA A 180 6.31 -5.41 -16.63
N ARG A 181 6.94 -4.25 -16.33
CA ARG A 181 8.24 -4.23 -15.64
C ARG A 181 8.16 -4.76 -14.21
N ALA A 182 7.12 -4.35 -13.48
CA ALA A 182 6.93 -4.80 -12.10
C ALA A 182 6.58 -6.29 -12.03
N ALA A 183 5.73 -6.79 -12.93
CA ALA A 183 5.37 -8.21 -13.00
C ALA A 183 6.53 -9.11 -13.45
N ALA A 184 7.56 -8.56 -14.11
CA ALA A 184 8.77 -9.29 -14.47
C ALA A 184 9.75 -9.47 -13.30
N LEU A 185 9.47 -8.89 -12.14
CA LEU A 185 10.27 -9.09 -10.92
C LEU A 185 9.71 -10.30 -10.15
N ASP A 186 10.50 -11.35 -10.01
CA ASP A 186 10.10 -12.59 -9.30
C ASP A 186 9.72 -12.33 -7.83
N GLU A 187 10.19 -11.23 -7.27
CA GLU A 187 9.95 -10.84 -5.89
C GLU A 187 8.64 -10.06 -5.69
N VAL A 188 7.95 -9.64 -6.77
CA VAL A 188 6.67 -8.92 -6.72
C VAL A 188 5.52 -9.92 -6.91
N ASP A 189 4.60 -9.96 -5.97
CA ASP A 189 3.51 -10.94 -5.94
C ASP A 189 2.24 -10.47 -6.66
N GLY A 190 2.11 -9.17 -6.90
CA GLY A 190 0.97 -8.62 -7.63
C GLY A 190 1.18 -7.18 -8.06
N VAL A 191 0.52 -6.81 -9.14
CA VAL A 191 0.62 -5.48 -9.75
C VAL A 191 -0.76 -4.90 -10.07
N GLY A 192 -0.90 -3.58 -10.05
CA GLY A 192 -2.18 -2.95 -10.33
C GLY A 192 -2.14 -1.44 -10.44
N PHE A 193 -3.33 -0.87 -10.41
CA PHE A 193 -3.54 0.57 -10.42
C PHE A 193 -4.42 1.01 -9.25
N ASN A 194 -4.16 2.19 -8.73
CA ASN A 194 -5.01 2.85 -7.74
C ASN A 194 -4.98 4.36 -7.89
N CYS A 195 -5.92 5.04 -7.23
CA CYS A 195 -6.03 6.51 -7.21
C CYS A 195 -6.17 7.17 -8.60
N VAL A 196 -6.13 8.48 -8.66
CA VAL A 196 -6.15 9.38 -9.82
C VAL A 196 -7.31 9.11 -10.79
N SER A 197 -7.46 7.90 -11.31
CA SER A 197 -8.54 7.51 -12.23
C SER A 197 -9.70 6.84 -11.50
N GLY A 198 -10.92 7.11 -11.96
CA GLY A 198 -12.11 6.44 -11.47
C GLY A 198 -12.20 4.97 -11.93
N PRO A 199 -13.05 4.15 -11.28
CA PRO A 199 -13.09 2.69 -11.50
C PRO A 199 -13.44 2.30 -12.94
N ARG A 200 -14.23 3.11 -13.65
CA ARG A 200 -14.53 2.87 -15.08
C ARG A 200 -13.28 2.93 -15.94
N HIS A 201 -12.46 3.99 -15.79
CA HIS A 201 -11.23 4.14 -16.55
C HIS A 201 -10.20 3.06 -16.20
N LEU A 202 -10.07 2.71 -14.92
CA LEU A 202 -9.18 1.61 -14.51
C LEU A 202 -9.63 0.27 -15.11
N LEU A 203 -10.94 0.00 -15.14
CA LEU A 203 -11.48 -1.20 -15.77
C LEU A 203 -11.18 -1.26 -17.27
N GLU A 204 -11.38 -0.14 -17.99
CA GLU A 204 -11.06 -0.03 -19.42
C GLU A 204 -9.56 -0.27 -19.70
N LEU A 205 -8.69 0.27 -18.85
CA LEU A 205 -7.24 0.03 -18.92
C LEU A 205 -6.88 -1.44 -18.72
N VAL A 206 -7.45 -2.08 -17.70
CA VAL A 206 -7.18 -3.49 -17.36
C VAL A 206 -7.74 -4.44 -18.43
N GLN A 207 -8.95 -4.18 -18.94
CA GLN A 207 -9.55 -4.99 -20.01
C GLN A 207 -8.72 -5.00 -21.30
N GLY A 208 -7.90 -4.00 -21.54
CA GLY A 208 -6.97 -3.93 -22.65
C GLY A 208 -5.61 -4.61 -22.41
N LEU A 209 -5.40 -5.23 -21.23
CA LEU A 209 -4.16 -5.94 -20.89
C LEU A 209 -4.29 -7.43 -21.17
N ASP A 210 -3.22 -8.03 -21.68
CA ASP A 210 -3.05 -9.47 -21.63
C ASP A 210 -2.58 -9.87 -20.22
N LEU A 211 -3.54 -10.22 -19.36
CA LEU A 211 -3.24 -10.59 -17.97
C LEU A 211 -2.42 -11.88 -17.87
N SER A 212 -2.46 -12.74 -18.89
CA SER A 212 -1.66 -13.97 -18.91
C SER A 212 -0.16 -13.67 -19.06
N ALA A 213 0.19 -12.53 -19.63
CA ALA A 213 1.57 -12.06 -19.76
C ALA A 213 2.12 -11.41 -18.49
N LEU A 214 1.28 -11.17 -17.46
CA LEU A 214 1.68 -10.54 -16.20
C LEU A 214 2.00 -11.55 -15.07
N GLY A 215 2.18 -12.81 -15.41
CA GLY A 215 2.49 -13.89 -14.49
C GLY A 215 1.23 -14.50 -13.85
N GLY A 216 1.15 -15.81 -13.84
CA GLY A 216 0.10 -16.57 -13.16
C GLY A 216 0.47 -16.89 -11.72
#